data_fff930a08898f19b6166bb2a19fdb3ca
#
_entry.id   fff930a08898f19b6166bb2a19fdb3ca
#
_cell.length_a   1.000
_cell.length_b   1.000
_cell.length_c   1.000
_cell.angle_alpha   90.00
_cell.angle_beta   90.00
_cell.angle_gamma   90.00
#
_symmetry.space_group_name_H-M   'P 1'
#
loop_
_entity.id
_entity.type
_entity.pdbx_description
1 polymer ?
#
loop_
_entity_poly.entity_id
_entity_poly.type
_entity_poly.pdbx_seq_one_letter_code
_entity_poly.pdbx_strand_id
1 'polypeptide(L)'
;MILHHMASHKLRQSLTAIAIFSFCIINIFLSSGCSLIMANATSDMMGHLSDTILNNDDLAMVKQGAPAYLLMVDSMISKDPKNKTLLSTAAMLYTAYADVFVKDTDRSKKMAEKALNYANQAICLEKKYACKLKSETFEDFEKIISKMKIENVPALFSLGNAWSAWIMANRSDFNAIADMAHIELIMQKVV
;
A
#
# COMPACT_ATOMS: atom_id res chain seq x y z
N MET A 1 28.06 62.07 23.23
CA MET A 1 27.33 61.90 21.95
C MET A 1 27.74 60.61 21.23
N ILE A 2 28.99 60.12 21.30
CA ILE A 2 29.49 58.89 20.60
C ILE A 2 28.94 57.58 21.22
N LEU A 3 28.78 57.50 22.56
CA LEU A 3 28.29 56.29 23.24
C LEU A 3 26.82 55.97 22.92
N HIS A 4 25.98 56.97 22.67
CA HIS A 4 24.58 56.79 22.32
C HIS A 4 24.40 56.23 20.90
N HIS A 5 25.29 56.57 19.98
CA HIS A 5 25.30 56.08 18.63
C HIS A 5 25.72 54.59 18.51
N MET A 6 26.73 54.19 19.33
CA MET A 6 27.18 52.78 19.36
C MET A 6 26.17 51.84 20.00
N ALA A 7 25.44 52.26 21.03
CA ALA A 7 24.39 51.46 21.64
C ALA A 7 23.20 51.24 20.69
N SER A 8 22.81 52.26 19.93
CA SER A 8 21.72 52.19 18.91
C SER A 8 22.10 51.22 17.75
N HIS A 9 23.38 51.21 17.36
CA HIS A 9 23.82 50.34 16.26
C HIS A 9 23.83 48.87 16.67
N LYS A 10 24.28 48.53 17.88
CA LYS A 10 24.24 47.17 18.42
C LYS A 10 22.80 46.65 18.62
N LEU A 11 21.90 47.52 19.09
CA LEU A 11 20.48 47.18 19.26
C LEU A 11 19.80 46.88 17.90
N ARG A 12 20.10 47.67 16.89
CA ARG A 12 19.59 47.44 15.51
C ARG A 12 20.13 46.12 14.93
N GLN A 13 21.42 45.79 15.10
CA GLN A 13 22.01 44.54 14.64
C GLN A 13 21.40 43.32 15.35
N SER A 14 21.12 43.43 16.64
CA SER A 14 20.48 42.35 17.40
C SER A 14 19.03 42.14 16.95
N LEU A 15 18.27 43.20 16.70
CA LEU A 15 16.89 43.11 16.22
C LEU A 15 16.80 42.51 14.80
N THR A 16 17.73 42.85 13.90
CA THR A 16 17.78 42.26 12.54
C THR A 16 18.18 40.80 12.57
N ALA A 17 19.12 40.40 13.44
CA ALA A 17 19.48 38.99 13.61
C ALA A 17 18.31 38.14 14.15
N ILE A 18 17.55 38.66 15.12
CA ILE A 18 16.36 37.99 15.66
C ILE A 18 15.26 37.86 14.58
N ALA A 19 15.04 38.91 13.77
CA ALA A 19 14.08 38.89 12.69
C ALA A 19 14.43 37.86 11.61
N ILE A 20 15.69 37.77 11.22
CA ILE A 20 16.18 36.78 10.25
C ILE A 20 16.04 35.36 10.80
N PHE A 21 16.40 35.14 12.08
CA PHE A 21 16.30 33.84 12.72
C PHE A 21 14.83 33.38 12.85
N SER A 22 13.93 34.28 13.21
CA SER A 22 12.48 34.02 13.24
C SER A 22 11.92 33.70 11.86
N PHE A 23 12.34 34.42 10.84
CA PHE A 23 11.95 34.16 9.45
C PHE A 23 12.43 32.81 8.95
N CYS A 24 13.65 32.39 9.27
CA CYS A 24 14.18 31.06 8.94
C CYS A 24 13.41 29.94 9.63
N ILE A 25 13.06 30.11 10.93
CA ILE A 25 12.27 29.13 11.68
C ILE A 25 10.88 28.97 11.05
N ILE A 26 10.20 30.06 10.70
CA ILE A 26 8.88 30.05 10.07
C ILE A 26 8.95 29.30 8.72
N ASN A 27 9.97 29.51 7.90
CA ASN A 27 10.14 28.79 6.62
C ASN A 27 10.38 27.29 6.82
N ILE A 28 11.11 26.87 7.86
CA ILE A 28 11.33 25.44 8.17
C ILE A 28 10.02 24.76 8.58
N PHE A 29 9.15 25.43 9.36
CA PHE A 29 7.83 24.91 9.74
C PHE A 29 6.85 24.84 8.56
N LEU A 30 6.90 25.78 7.65
CA LEU A 30 6.04 25.79 6.44
C LEU A 30 6.42 24.70 5.44
N SER A 31 7.69 24.32 5.33
CA SER A 31 8.14 23.27 4.42
C SER A 31 7.86 21.84 4.92
N SER A 32 7.66 21.63 6.22
CA SER A 32 7.37 20.31 6.79
C SER A 32 5.90 19.86 6.63
N GLY A 33 4.97 20.77 6.40
CA GLY A 33 3.54 20.47 6.26
C GLY A 33 3.10 19.89 4.92
N CYS A 34 3.84 20.17 3.84
CA CYS A 34 3.43 19.76 2.49
C CYS A 34 3.62 18.27 2.21
N SER A 35 4.54 17.59 2.87
CA SER A 35 4.85 16.17 2.57
C SER A 35 3.77 15.20 3.04
N LEU A 36 3.11 15.46 4.16
CA LEU A 36 2.03 14.62 4.70
C LEU A 36 0.72 14.77 3.91
N ILE A 37 0.41 15.99 3.48
CA ILE A 37 -0.80 16.26 2.67
C ILE A 37 -0.66 15.62 1.30
N MET A 38 0.52 15.69 0.67
CA MET A 38 0.76 15.07 -0.63
C MET A 38 0.74 13.54 -0.58
N ALA A 39 1.20 12.91 0.50
CA ALA A 39 1.18 11.45 0.64
C ALA A 39 -0.26 10.90 0.69
N ASN A 40 -1.15 11.53 1.44
CA ASN A 40 -2.56 11.14 1.52
C ASN A 40 -3.28 11.38 0.19
N ALA A 41 -3.10 12.54 -0.45
CA ALA A 41 -3.70 12.84 -1.74
C ALA A 41 -3.26 11.86 -2.85
N THR A 42 -2.02 11.39 -2.80
CA THR A 42 -1.50 10.39 -3.74
C THR A 42 -2.15 9.02 -3.52
N SER A 43 -2.31 8.60 -2.27
CA SER A 43 -2.99 7.32 -1.94
C SER A 43 -4.45 7.32 -2.35
N ASP A 44 -5.17 8.41 -2.11
CA ASP A 44 -6.57 8.57 -2.49
C ASP A 44 -6.73 8.55 -4.02
N MET A 45 -5.88 9.28 -4.74
CA MET A 45 -5.86 9.27 -6.21
C MET A 45 -5.58 7.86 -6.76
N MET A 46 -4.68 7.11 -6.13
CA MET A 46 -4.39 5.73 -6.52
C MET A 46 -5.58 4.80 -6.27
N GLY A 47 -6.29 4.97 -5.17
CA GLY A 47 -7.54 4.24 -4.90
C GLY A 47 -8.58 4.50 -5.99
N HIS A 48 -8.88 5.75 -6.28
CA HIS A 48 -9.84 6.12 -7.32
C HIS A 48 -9.44 5.63 -8.72
N LEU A 49 -8.17 5.65 -9.07
CA LEU A 49 -7.70 5.14 -10.35
C LEU A 49 -7.80 3.61 -10.41
N SER A 50 -7.53 2.92 -9.29
CA SER A 50 -7.75 1.49 -9.17
C SER A 50 -9.23 1.13 -9.39
N ASP A 51 -10.13 1.83 -8.71
CA ASP A 51 -11.57 1.63 -8.86
C ASP A 51 -12.03 1.89 -10.31
N THR A 52 -11.47 2.92 -10.95
CA THR A 52 -11.76 3.22 -12.36
C THR A 52 -11.29 2.09 -13.28
N ILE A 53 -10.14 1.48 -13.01
CA ILE A 53 -9.61 0.35 -13.79
C ILE A 53 -10.45 -0.91 -13.56
N LEU A 54 -10.76 -1.22 -12.29
CA LEU A 54 -11.49 -2.44 -11.92
C LEU A 54 -12.96 -2.43 -12.35
N ASN A 55 -13.56 -1.25 -12.45
CA ASN A 55 -14.96 -1.07 -12.85
C ASN A 55 -15.13 -0.58 -14.30
N ASN A 56 -14.06 -0.58 -15.11
CA ASN A 56 -14.12 -0.15 -16.50
C ASN A 56 -14.72 -1.24 -17.38
N ASP A 57 -15.68 -0.89 -18.20
CA ASP A 57 -16.38 -1.79 -19.13
C ASP A 57 -15.62 -2.00 -20.46
N ASP A 58 -14.66 -1.11 -20.79
CA ASP A 58 -13.77 -1.30 -21.94
C ASP A 58 -12.55 -2.15 -21.55
N LEU A 59 -12.72 -3.46 -21.62
CA LEU A 59 -11.64 -4.42 -21.34
C LEU A 59 -10.42 -4.28 -22.27
N ALA A 60 -10.60 -3.75 -23.49
CA ALA A 60 -9.49 -3.54 -24.40
C ALA A 60 -8.61 -2.38 -23.94
N MET A 61 -9.23 -1.31 -23.46
CA MET A 61 -8.54 -0.17 -22.85
C MET A 61 -7.81 -0.60 -21.58
N VAL A 62 -8.48 -1.34 -20.70
CA VAL A 62 -7.89 -1.85 -19.45
C VAL A 62 -6.70 -2.75 -19.74
N LYS A 63 -6.82 -3.68 -20.68
CA LYS A 63 -5.72 -4.58 -21.08
C LYS A 63 -4.47 -3.83 -21.51
N GLN A 64 -4.63 -2.71 -22.23
CA GLN A 64 -3.52 -1.93 -22.74
C GLN A 64 -2.95 -0.94 -21.71
N GLY A 65 -3.80 -0.33 -20.92
CA GLY A 65 -3.43 0.73 -19.96
C GLY A 65 -2.95 0.20 -18.60
N ALA A 66 -3.57 -0.86 -18.07
CA ALA A 66 -3.27 -1.36 -16.74
C ALA A 66 -1.79 -1.75 -16.51
N PRO A 67 -1.03 -2.29 -17.47
CA PRO A 67 0.38 -2.58 -17.25
C PRO A 67 1.23 -1.36 -16.84
N ALA A 68 0.99 -0.21 -17.46
CA ALA A 68 1.68 1.02 -17.09
C ALA A 68 1.32 1.46 -15.67
N TYR A 69 0.05 1.29 -15.29
CA TYR A 69 -0.42 1.59 -13.95
C TYR A 69 0.16 0.63 -12.90
N LEU A 70 0.27 -0.66 -13.19
CA LEU A 70 0.93 -1.63 -12.32
C LEU A 70 2.38 -1.24 -12.02
N LEU A 71 3.14 -0.81 -13.05
CA LEU A 71 4.51 -0.32 -12.87
C LEU A 71 4.58 0.95 -12.02
N MET A 72 3.61 1.84 -12.17
CA MET A 72 3.52 3.06 -11.37
C MET A 72 3.26 2.74 -9.89
N VAL A 73 2.34 1.83 -9.60
CA VAL A 73 2.06 1.37 -8.23
C VAL A 73 3.29 0.70 -7.60
N ASP A 74 4.01 -0.12 -8.35
CA ASP A 74 5.28 -0.71 -7.90
C ASP A 74 6.30 0.36 -7.51
N SER A 75 6.43 1.39 -8.33
CA SER A 75 7.34 2.51 -8.04
C SER A 75 6.96 3.25 -6.76
N MET A 76 5.66 3.44 -6.53
CA MET A 76 5.16 4.07 -5.30
C MET A 76 5.41 3.20 -4.06
N ILE A 77 5.18 1.88 -4.16
CA ILE A 77 5.50 0.94 -3.07
C ILE A 77 7.00 0.95 -2.77
N SER A 78 7.86 1.03 -3.79
CA SER A 78 9.30 1.13 -3.59
C SER A 78 9.69 2.37 -2.78
N LYS A 79 8.95 3.47 -2.94
CA LYS A 79 9.16 4.73 -2.20
C LYS A 79 8.57 4.67 -0.79
N ASP A 80 7.41 4.04 -0.64
CA ASP A 80 6.70 3.89 0.65
C ASP A 80 6.26 2.44 0.86
N PRO A 81 7.19 1.54 1.23
CA PRO A 81 6.92 0.10 1.35
C PRO A 81 6.02 -0.27 2.54
N LYS A 82 5.67 0.70 3.39
CA LYS A 82 4.77 0.49 4.53
C LYS A 82 3.37 1.04 4.31
N ASN A 83 3.04 1.48 3.12
CA ASN A 83 1.72 1.98 2.78
C ASN A 83 0.75 0.80 2.53
N LYS A 84 -0.06 0.50 3.52
CA LYS A 84 -1.02 -0.62 3.51
C LYS A 84 -2.02 -0.51 2.36
N THR A 85 -2.49 0.69 2.08
CA THR A 85 -3.44 0.95 1.00
C THR A 85 -2.81 0.65 -0.36
N LEU A 86 -1.61 1.15 -0.63
CA LEU A 86 -0.90 0.86 -1.88
C LEU A 86 -0.62 -0.64 -2.05
N LEU A 87 -0.23 -1.33 -0.99
CA LEU A 87 0.02 -2.76 -1.01
C LEU A 87 -1.26 -3.57 -1.33
N SER A 88 -2.38 -3.25 -0.67
CA SER A 88 -3.68 -3.89 -0.94
C SER A 88 -4.16 -3.60 -2.36
N THR A 89 -4.06 -2.35 -2.81
CA THR A 89 -4.39 -1.94 -4.18
C THR A 89 -3.57 -2.69 -5.21
N ALA A 90 -2.25 -2.78 -5.02
CA ALA A 90 -1.37 -3.53 -5.90
C ALA A 90 -1.76 -5.02 -5.95
N ALA A 91 -2.02 -5.64 -4.80
CA ALA A 91 -2.45 -7.03 -4.74
C ALA A 91 -3.72 -7.27 -5.57
N MET A 92 -4.73 -6.43 -5.43
CA MET A 92 -5.99 -6.54 -6.18
C MET A 92 -5.80 -6.33 -7.69
N LEU A 93 -5.03 -5.32 -8.08
CA LEU A 93 -4.79 -5.02 -9.49
C LEU A 93 -3.97 -6.09 -10.19
N TYR A 94 -2.90 -6.58 -9.55
CA TYR A 94 -2.09 -7.68 -10.09
C TYR A 94 -2.92 -8.96 -10.22
N THR A 95 -3.78 -9.27 -9.24
CA THR A 95 -4.72 -10.38 -9.27
C THR A 95 -5.68 -10.25 -10.46
N ALA A 96 -6.40 -9.15 -10.54
CA ALA A 96 -7.39 -8.93 -11.60
C ALA A 96 -6.76 -8.96 -12.99
N TYR A 97 -5.60 -8.31 -13.17
CA TYR A 97 -4.92 -8.31 -14.45
C TYR A 97 -4.41 -9.70 -14.85
N ALA A 98 -3.85 -10.45 -13.90
CA ALA A 98 -3.37 -11.81 -14.15
C ALA A 98 -4.50 -12.74 -14.58
N ASP A 99 -5.62 -12.71 -13.87
CA ASP A 99 -6.77 -13.59 -14.11
C ASP A 99 -7.45 -13.32 -15.45
N VAL A 100 -7.63 -12.03 -15.79
CA VAL A 100 -8.41 -11.65 -16.97
C VAL A 100 -7.58 -11.63 -18.25
N PHE A 101 -6.33 -11.15 -18.19
CA PHE A 101 -5.57 -10.81 -19.41
C PHE A 101 -4.33 -11.67 -19.64
N VAL A 102 -3.82 -12.39 -18.65
CA VAL A 102 -2.58 -13.16 -18.79
C VAL A 102 -2.89 -14.61 -19.09
N LYS A 103 -2.61 -15.04 -20.32
CA LYS A 103 -2.81 -16.44 -20.75
C LYS A 103 -1.56 -17.28 -20.62
N ASP A 104 -0.41 -16.66 -20.58
CA ASP A 104 0.87 -17.34 -20.37
C ASP A 104 0.98 -17.82 -18.91
N THR A 105 1.17 -19.13 -18.73
CA THR A 105 1.13 -19.78 -17.41
C THR A 105 2.25 -19.27 -16.49
N ASP A 106 3.47 -19.13 -17.00
CA ASP A 106 4.61 -18.73 -16.17
C ASP A 106 4.48 -17.27 -15.76
N ARG A 107 3.99 -16.43 -16.67
CA ARG A 107 3.70 -15.02 -16.36
C ARG A 107 2.55 -14.90 -15.35
N SER A 108 1.48 -15.69 -15.51
CA SER A 108 0.36 -15.72 -14.58
C SER A 108 0.83 -16.09 -13.17
N LYS A 109 1.64 -17.16 -13.04
CA LYS A 109 2.24 -17.56 -11.76
C LYS A 109 3.05 -16.44 -11.11
N LYS A 110 3.94 -15.79 -11.87
CA LYS A 110 4.76 -14.67 -11.36
C LYS A 110 3.91 -13.50 -10.88
N MET A 111 2.85 -13.17 -11.61
CA MET A 111 1.97 -12.07 -11.25
C MET A 111 1.11 -12.39 -10.02
N ALA A 112 0.57 -13.62 -9.95
CA ALA A 112 -0.18 -14.09 -8.80
C ALA A 112 0.67 -14.16 -7.53
N GLU A 113 1.92 -14.61 -7.64
CA GLU A 113 2.87 -14.62 -6.53
C GLU A 113 3.20 -13.19 -6.06
N LYS A 114 3.39 -12.27 -6.99
CA LYS A 114 3.62 -10.85 -6.65
C LYS A 114 2.40 -10.25 -5.96
N ALA A 115 1.18 -10.52 -6.43
CA ALA A 115 -0.05 -10.11 -5.79
C ALA A 115 -0.16 -10.64 -4.36
N LEU A 116 0.09 -11.94 -4.16
CA LEU A 116 0.06 -12.57 -2.86
C LEU A 116 1.11 -11.99 -1.90
N ASN A 117 2.31 -11.68 -2.40
CA ASN A 117 3.35 -11.04 -1.61
C ASN A 117 2.94 -9.64 -1.13
N TYR A 118 2.28 -8.83 -1.97
CA TYR A 118 1.76 -7.53 -1.58
C TYR A 118 0.64 -7.65 -0.55
N ALA A 119 -0.29 -8.58 -0.75
CA ALA A 119 -1.37 -8.84 0.21
C ALA A 119 -0.83 -9.30 1.58
N ASN A 120 0.17 -10.18 1.59
CA ASN A 120 0.83 -10.63 2.83
C ASN A 120 1.53 -9.46 3.55
N GLN A 121 2.18 -8.56 2.82
CA GLN A 121 2.77 -7.37 3.41
C GLN A 121 1.71 -6.45 4.00
N ALA A 122 0.59 -6.23 3.31
CA ALA A 122 -0.52 -5.40 3.78
C ALA A 122 -1.10 -5.94 5.09
N ILE A 123 -1.43 -7.23 5.16
CA ILE A 123 -2.01 -7.83 6.38
C ILE A 123 -1.01 -7.87 7.54
N CYS A 124 0.28 -8.06 7.24
CA CYS A 124 1.35 -8.00 8.24
C CYS A 124 1.49 -6.59 8.86
N LEU A 125 1.33 -5.54 8.06
CA LEU A 125 1.31 -4.16 8.55
C LEU A 125 0.05 -3.82 9.34
N GLU A 126 -1.06 -4.48 9.05
CA GLU A 126 -2.27 -4.38 9.86
C GLU A 126 -2.09 -5.02 11.24
N LYS A 127 -1.58 -6.24 11.25
CA LYS A 127 -1.40 -7.03 12.47
C LYS A 127 -0.11 -7.85 12.41
N LYS A 128 0.85 -7.52 13.25
CA LYS A 128 2.16 -8.21 13.30
C LYS A 128 2.05 -9.73 13.50
N TYR A 129 1.03 -10.20 14.20
CA TYR A 129 0.80 -11.63 14.39
C TYR A 129 0.30 -12.35 13.14
N ALA A 130 -0.07 -11.61 12.09
CA ALA A 130 -0.50 -12.15 10.80
C ALA A 130 0.62 -12.18 9.74
N CYS A 131 1.86 -11.85 10.10
CA CYS A 131 2.97 -11.79 9.13
C CYS A 131 3.35 -13.16 8.53
N LYS A 132 2.98 -14.26 9.18
CA LYS A 132 3.35 -15.62 8.79
C LYS A 132 2.14 -16.50 8.45
N LEU A 133 1.00 -15.91 8.15
CA LEU A 133 -0.26 -16.62 7.94
C LEU A 133 -0.13 -17.85 7.03
N LYS A 134 0.61 -17.75 5.92
CA LYS A 134 0.76 -18.86 4.97
C LYS A 134 1.56 -20.06 5.53
N SER A 135 2.35 -19.86 6.55
CA SER A 135 3.18 -20.90 7.18
C SER A 135 2.65 -21.43 8.49
N GLU A 136 1.51 -20.92 8.96
CA GLU A 136 0.88 -21.39 10.19
C GLU A 136 0.14 -22.73 9.97
N THR A 137 -0.05 -23.49 11.04
CA THR A 137 -0.99 -24.63 11.02
C THR A 137 -2.41 -24.10 10.80
N PHE A 138 -3.31 -24.94 10.28
CA PHE A 138 -4.71 -24.51 10.07
C PHE A 138 -5.37 -24.04 11.39
N GLU A 139 -5.11 -24.71 12.49
CA GLU A 139 -5.63 -24.34 13.82
C GLU A 139 -5.13 -22.96 14.27
N ASP A 140 -3.84 -22.66 14.10
CA ASP A 140 -3.28 -21.36 14.48
C ASP A 140 -3.72 -20.27 13.51
N PHE A 141 -3.87 -20.59 12.22
CA PHE A 141 -4.45 -19.71 11.23
C PHE A 141 -5.89 -19.31 11.63
N GLU A 142 -6.75 -20.27 12.00
CA GLU A 142 -8.11 -20.01 12.47
C GLU A 142 -8.12 -19.07 13.68
N LYS A 143 -7.24 -19.32 14.66
CA LYS A 143 -7.08 -18.44 15.84
C LYS A 143 -6.66 -17.03 15.45
N ILE A 144 -5.82 -16.88 14.44
CA ILE A 144 -5.38 -15.57 13.95
C ILE A 144 -6.53 -14.85 13.25
N ILE A 145 -7.23 -15.53 12.33
CA ILE A 145 -8.35 -14.94 11.59
C ILE A 145 -9.50 -14.56 12.52
N SER A 146 -9.80 -15.38 13.55
CA SER A 146 -10.85 -15.05 14.53
C SER A 146 -10.63 -13.73 15.27
N LYS A 147 -9.38 -13.34 15.49
CA LYS A 147 -9.00 -12.08 16.15
C LYS A 147 -9.09 -10.85 15.25
N MET A 148 -9.27 -11.04 13.93
CA MET A 148 -9.42 -9.93 13.00
C MET A 148 -10.76 -9.25 13.19
N LYS A 149 -10.77 -7.92 13.08
CA LYS A 149 -11.94 -7.07 13.25
C LYS A 149 -12.40 -6.49 11.92
N ILE A 150 -13.54 -5.81 11.93
CA ILE A 150 -14.13 -5.17 10.75
C ILE A 150 -13.15 -4.22 10.02
N GLU A 151 -12.31 -3.52 10.74
CA GLU A 151 -11.29 -2.65 10.19
C GLU A 151 -10.22 -3.37 9.36
N ASN A 152 -10.06 -4.69 9.58
CA ASN A 152 -9.08 -5.51 8.85
C ASN A 152 -9.67 -6.20 7.61
N VAL A 153 -10.99 -6.10 7.40
CA VAL A 153 -11.70 -6.75 6.29
C VAL A 153 -11.12 -6.38 4.91
N PRO A 154 -10.79 -5.10 4.60
CA PRO A 154 -10.20 -4.78 3.31
C PRO A 154 -8.89 -5.52 3.02
N ALA A 155 -8.01 -5.63 4.02
CA ALA A 155 -6.74 -6.34 3.88
C ALA A 155 -6.94 -7.87 3.81
N LEU A 156 -7.90 -8.42 4.56
CA LEU A 156 -8.28 -9.84 4.48
C LEU A 156 -8.87 -10.18 3.11
N PHE A 157 -9.75 -9.36 2.58
CA PHE A 157 -10.33 -9.53 1.25
C PHE A 157 -9.26 -9.51 0.16
N SER A 158 -8.34 -8.54 0.23
CA SER A 158 -7.20 -8.48 -0.67
C SER A 158 -6.32 -9.73 -0.59
N LEU A 159 -6.07 -10.25 0.64
CA LEU A 159 -5.30 -11.47 0.86
C LEU A 159 -6.02 -12.69 0.28
N GLY A 160 -7.31 -12.86 0.57
CA GLY A 160 -8.11 -13.99 0.06
C GLY A 160 -8.14 -14.04 -1.46
N ASN A 161 -8.37 -12.90 -2.11
CA ASN A 161 -8.36 -12.80 -3.58
C ASN A 161 -6.99 -13.14 -4.18
N ALA A 162 -5.91 -12.55 -3.66
CA ALA A 162 -4.57 -12.78 -4.18
C ALA A 162 -4.11 -14.22 -3.94
N TRP A 163 -4.47 -14.81 -2.80
CA TRP A 163 -4.13 -16.20 -2.51
C TRP A 163 -4.95 -17.18 -3.37
N SER A 164 -6.24 -16.89 -3.61
CA SER A 164 -7.06 -17.66 -4.55
C SER A 164 -6.47 -17.65 -5.95
N ALA A 165 -6.06 -16.50 -6.46
CA ALA A 165 -5.40 -16.38 -7.76
C ALA A 165 -4.08 -17.16 -7.80
N TRP A 166 -3.31 -17.13 -6.72
CA TRP A 166 -2.08 -17.91 -6.61
C TRP A 166 -2.36 -19.44 -6.66
N ILE A 167 -3.39 -19.93 -5.95
CA ILE A 167 -3.82 -21.32 -6.02
C ILE A 167 -4.22 -21.68 -7.46
N MET A 168 -5.03 -20.86 -8.11
CA MET A 168 -5.46 -21.09 -9.48
C MET A 168 -4.29 -21.14 -10.47
N ALA A 169 -3.32 -20.26 -10.34
CA ALA A 169 -2.10 -20.26 -11.16
C ALA A 169 -1.23 -21.48 -10.91
N ASN A 170 -1.28 -22.08 -9.71
CA ASN A 170 -0.50 -23.25 -9.29
C ASN A 170 -1.35 -24.52 -9.11
N ARG A 171 -2.48 -24.63 -9.78
CA ARG A 171 -3.46 -25.73 -9.63
C ARG A 171 -2.94 -27.14 -9.90
N SER A 172 -1.78 -27.28 -10.49
CA SER A 172 -1.08 -28.57 -10.65
C SER A 172 -0.28 -28.99 -9.41
N ASP A 173 -0.13 -28.10 -8.42
CA ASP A 173 0.53 -28.38 -7.15
C ASP A 173 -0.52 -28.70 -6.08
N PHE A 174 -0.49 -29.92 -5.56
CA PHE A 174 -1.42 -30.35 -4.51
C PHE A 174 -1.28 -29.54 -3.23
N ASN A 175 -0.08 -29.04 -2.91
CA ASN A 175 0.10 -28.18 -1.73
C ASN A 175 -0.61 -26.84 -1.91
N ALA A 176 -0.63 -26.28 -3.14
CA ALA A 176 -1.38 -25.06 -3.40
C ALA A 176 -2.90 -25.30 -3.23
N ILE A 177 -3.40 -26.45 -3.70
CA ILE A 177 -4.84 -26.79 -3.55
C ILE A 177 -5.20 -27.01 -2.08
N ALA A 178 -4.31 -27.55 -1.26
CA ALA A 178 -4.55 -27.73 0.18
C ALA A 178 -4.83 -26.41 0.91
N ASP A 179 -4.32 -25.28 0.39
CA ASP A 179 -4.57 -23.95 0.95
C ASP A 179 -6.02 -23.45 0.76
N MET A 180 -6.89 -24.16 0.01
CA MET A 180 -8.27 -23.71 -0.23
C MET A 180 -9.08 -23.53 1.07
N ALA A 181 -8.83 -24.39 2.08
CA ALA A 181 -9.48 -24.27 3.37
C ALA A 181 -9.16 -22.93 4.09
N HIS A 182 -7.94 -22.42 3.89
CA HIS A 182 -7.54 -21.11 4.42
C HIS A 182 -8.32 -19.97 3.75
N ILE A 183 -8.54 -20.08 2.42
CA ILE A 183 -9.32 -19.09 1.68
C ILE A 183 -10.78 -19.09 2.12
N GLU A 184 -11.38 -20.27 2.29
CA GLU A 184 -12.75 -20.39 2.78
C GLU A 184 -12.92 -19.67 4.12
N LEU A 185 -11.99 -19.90 5.06
CA LEU A 185 -12.03 -19.26 6.38
C LEU A 185 -11.86 -17.73 6.30
N ILE A 186 -10.97 -17.24 5.42
CA ILE A 186 -10.83 -15.80 5.16
C ILE A 186 -12.17 -15.23 4.66
N MET A 187 -12.78 -15.86 3.65
CA MET A 187 -13.99 -15.34 3.04
C MET A 187 -15.20 -15.39 3.97
N GLN A 188 -15.31 -16.41 4.82
CA GLN A 188 -16.31 -16.46 5.89
C GLN A 188 -16.15 -15.30 6.89
N LYS A 189 -14.92 -14.84 7.12
CA LYS A 189 -14.66 -13.71 8.03
C LYS A 189 -14.96 -12.36 7.37
N VAL A 190 -14.91 -12.28 6.06
CA VAL A 190 -15.13 -11.05 5.27
C VAL A 190 -16.62 -10.77 5.06
N VAL A 191 -17.46 -11.80 4.99
CA VAL A 191 -18.92 -11.71 4.85
C VAL A 191 -19.57 -11.49 6.21
#